data_83215bc2219d061a148a1d2f3f60d376
#
_entry.id   83215bc2219d061a148a1d2f3f60d376
#
_cell.length_a   1.000
_cell.length_b   1.000
_cell.length_c   1.000
_cell.angle_alpha   90.00
_cell.angle_beta   90.00
_cell.angle_gamma   90.00
#
_symmetry.space_group_name_H-M   'P 1'
#
loop_
_entity.id
_entity.type
_entity.pdbx_description
1 polymer ?
#
loop_
_entity_poly.entity_id
_entity_poly.type
_entity_poly.pdbx_seq_one_letter_code
_entity_poly.pdbx_strand_id
1 'polypeptide(L)'
;MNNILEVKNVVKQYGDYTALNSVSLNVPEGSIYGLLGPNGAGKTSLIRIINQITLPDAGEIILNGEKLNPNHISMIGYMPEERGLYKSMKVGEQCLYLAQLKGMSKQEAKKQLKYWFEKFEIETWWDKKLQELSKGMAQKVQFIVTVLHNPKLLILDEPFSGFDPVNANLIKDEI
;
A
#
# COMPACT_ATOMS: atom_id res chain seq x y z
N MET A 1 -24.65 -1.92 -4.52
CA MET A 1 -23.45 -1.61 -3.74
C MET A 1 -22.48 -0.87 -4.66
N ASN A 2 -21.87 0.20 -4.19
CA ASN A 2 -20.87 0.90 -5.00
C ASN A 2 -19.54 0.15 -4.93
N ASN A 3 -18.81 0.12 -6.05
CA ASN A 3 -17.47 -0.45 -6.08
C ASN A 3 -16.46 0.66 -5.81
N ILE A 4 -15.50 0.40 -4.93
CA ILE A 4 -14.34 1.30 -4.76
C ILE A 4 -13.34 1.12 -5.90
N LEU A 5 -13.21 -0.11 -6.42
CA LEU A 5 -12.31 -0.44 -7.53
C LEU A 5 -13.04 -1.32 -8.55
N GLU A 6 -12.93 -0.94 -9.82
CA GLU A 6 -13.36 -1.77 -10.95
C GLU A 6 -12.20 -1.93 -11.93
N VAL A 7 -11.89 -3.15 -12.26
CA VAL A 7 -10.91 -3.52 -13.29
C VAL A 7 -11.68 -4.10 -14.45
N LYS A 8 -11.50 -3.54 -15.66
CA LYS A 8 -12.28 -3.91 -16.84
C LYS A 8 -11.37 -4.35 -17.99
N ASN A 9 -11.39 -5.65 -18.29
CA ASN A 9 -10.68 -6.27 -19.40
C ASN A 9 -9.20 -5.86 -19.51
N VAL A 10 -8.52 -5.79 -18.37
CA VAL A 10 -7.13 -5.36 -18.31
C VAL A 10 -6.22 -6.42 -18.89
N VAL A 11 -5.39 -6.00 -19.84
CA VAL A 11 -4.33 -6.80 -20.46
C VAL A 11 -2.97 -6.23 -20.09
N LYS A 12 -2.01 -7.11 -19.81
CA LYS A 12 -0.60 -6.75 -19.64
C LYS A 12 0.33 -7.80 -20.20
N GLN A 13 1.22 -7.38 -21.08
CA GLN A 13 2.25 -8.23 -21.69
C GLN A 13 3.65 -7.72 -21.33
N TYR A 14 4.58 -8.65 -21.20
CA TYR A 14 6.00 -8.39 -21.01
C TYR A 14 6.78 -9.25 -22.03
N GLY A 15 7.13 -8.65 -23.17
CA GLY A 15 7.65 -9.38 -24.32
C GLY A 15 6.63 -10.44 -24.78
N ASP A 16 7.04 -11.70 -24.83
CA ASP A 16 6.19 -12.82 -25.26
C ASP A 16 5.29 -13.37 -24.11
N TYR A 17 5.43 -12.86 -22.89
CA TYR A 17 4.67 -13.33 -21.74
C TYR A 17 3.47 -12.45 -21.46
N THR A 18 2.27 -13.04 -21.49
CA THR A 18 1.02 -12.37 -21.09
C THR A 18 0.77 -12.56 -19.61
N ALA A 19 1.03 -11.52 -18.82
CA ALA A 19 0.83 -11.54 -17.37
C ALA A 19 -0.65 -11.37 -16.97
N LEU A 20 -1.40 -10.57 -17.71
CA LEU A 20 -2.84 -10.36 -17.53
C LEU A 20 -3.54 -10.52 -18.89
N ASN A 21 -4.50 -11.43 -18.96
CA ASN A 21 -5.26 -11.69 -20.16
C ASN A 21 -6.74 -11.33 -19.95
N SER A 22 -7.10 -10.09 -20.28
CA SER A 22 -8.47 -9.58 -20.16
C SER A 22 -9.09 -9.76 -18.77
N VAL A 23 -8.33 -9.40 -17.74
CA VAL A 23 -8.75 -9.57 -16.34
C VAL A 23 -9.81 -8.52 -15.97
N SER A 24 -10.91 -8.97 -15.38
CA SER A 24 -11.95 -8.10 -14.82
C SER A 24 -12.29 -8.53 -13.40
N LEU A 25 -12.41 -7.55 -12.49
CA LEU A 25 -12.85 -7.76 -11.11
C LEU A 25 -13.46 -6.47 -10.55
N ASN A 26 -14.28 -6.62 -9.52
CA ASN A 26 -14.88 -5.52 -8.80
C ASN A 26 -14.64 -5.70 -7.30
N VAL A 27 -14.25 -4.62 -6.63
CA VAL A 27 -14.08 -4.58 -5.18
C VAL A 27 -15.16 -3.65 -4.61
N PRO A 28 -16.14 -4.19 -3.87
CA PRO A 28 -17.14 -3.35 -3.22
C PRO A 28 -16.53 -2.43 -2.16
N GLU A 29 -17.11 -1.26 -1.98
CA GLU A 29 -16.71 -0.34 -0.91
C GLU A 29 -16.96 -0.97 0.46
N GLY A 30 -16.01 -0.79 1.41
CA GLY A 30 -16.09 -1.34 2.77
C GLY A 30 -15.95 -2.86 2.85
N SER A 31 -15.42 -3.52 1.81
CA SER A 31 -15.21 -4.97 1.79
C SER A 31 -13.73 -5.35 1.90
N ILE A 32 -13.49 -6.56 2.40
CA ILE A 32 -12.18 -7.22 2.30
C ILE A 32 -12.22 -8.14 1.08
N TYR A 33 -11.29 -7.93 0.15
CA TYR A 33 -11.20 -8.68 -1.10
C TYR A 33 -9.88 -9.45 -1.18
N GLY A 34 -9.94 -10.77 -1.28
CA GLY A 34 -8.77 -11.65 -1.41
C GLY A 34 -8.39 -11.87 -2.87
N LEU A 35 -7.20 -11.40 -3.29
CA LEU A 35 -6.63 -11.69 -4.60
C LEU A 35 -5.72 -12.92 -4.49
N LEU A 36 -6.24 -14.09 -4.85
CA LEU A 36 -5.56 -15.38 -4.71
C LEU A 36 -5.08 -15.93 -6.07
N GLY A 37 -4.02 -16.70 -6.04
CA GLY A 37 -3.48 -17.37 -7.22
C GLY A 37 -2.03 -17.80 -7.03
N PRO A 38 -1.50 -18.73 -7.86
CA PRO A 38 -0.13 -19.19 -7.78
C PRO A 38 0.87 -18.08 -8.10
N ASN A 39 2.17 -18.34 -7.85
CA ASN A 39 3.23 -17.46 -8.31
C ASN A 39 3.21 -17.35 -9.84
N GLY A 40 3.40 -16.14 -10.36
CA GLY A 40 3.28 -15.88 -11.80
C GLY A 40 1.87 -15.68 -12.33
N ALA A 41 0.81 -15.77 -11.49
CA ALA A 41 -0.58 -15.56 -11.94
C ALA A 41 -0.93 -14.09 -12.27
N GLY A 42 0.03 -13.17 -12.27
CA GLY A 42 -0.19 -11.78 -12.62
C GLY A 42 -0.66 -10.86 -11.46
N LYS A 43 -0.79 -11.38 -10.24
CA LYS A 43 -1.24 -10.60 -9.06
C LYS A 43 -0.45 -9.30 -8.89
N THR A 44 0.88 -9.41 -8.82
CA THR A 44 1.77 -8.25 -8.68
C THR A 44 1.69 -7.30 -9.88
N SER A 45 1.49 -7.83 -11.09
CA SER A 45 1.28 -6.99 -12.30
C SER A 45 0.01 -6.16 -12.18
N LEU A 46 -1.10 -6.75 -11.73
CA LEU A 46 -2.35 -6.03 -11.50
C LEU A 46 -2.20 -4.98 -10.39
N ILE A 47 -1.59 -5.34 -9.27
CA ILE A 47 -1.31 -4.42 -8.16
C ILE A 47 -0.47 -3.23 -8.64
N ARG A 48 0.56 -3.46 -9.44
CA ARG A 48 1.40 -2.39 -10.01
C ARG A 48 0.63 -1.46 -10.95
N ILE A 49 -0.33 -1.99 -11.71
CA ILE A 49 -1.19 -1.16 -12.57
C ILE A 49 -2.13 -0.31 -11.72
N ILE A 50 -2.78 -0.86 -10.71
CA ILE A 50 -3.66 -0.12 -9.79
C ILE A 50 -2.88 1.01 -9.10
N ASN A 51 -1.62 0.76 -8.72
CA ASN A 51 -0.73 1.76 -8.11
C ASN A 51 -0.05 2.68 -9.14
N GLN A 52 -0.38 2.58 -10.42
CA GLN A 52 0.17 3.40 -11.51
C GLN A 52 1.71 3.32 -11.64
N ILE A 53 2.31 2.21 -11.16
CA ILE A 53 3.74 1.91 -11.34
C ILE A 53 4.01 1.47 -12.78
N THR A 54 3.02 0.80 -13.40
CA THR A 54 3.03 0.42 -14.81
C THR A 54 1.67 0.65 -15.43
N LEU A 55 1.61 0.81 -16.76
CA LEU A 55 0.36 0.99 -17.47
C LEU A 55 -0.16 -0.33 -18.03
N PRO A 56 -1.48 -0.52 -18.14
CA PRO A 56 -2.06 -1.64 -18.86
C PRO A 56 -1.85 -1.43 -20.37
N ASP A 57 -1.79 -2.54 -21.13
CA ASP A 57 -1.69 -2.49 -22.59
C ASP A 57 -3.09 -2.38 -23.22
N ALA A 58 -4.14 -2.86 -22.53
CA ALA A 58 -5.54 -2.67 -22.87
C ALA A 58 -6.43 -2.74 -21.63
N GLY A 59 -7.69 -2.34 -21.75
CA GLY A 59 -8.65 -2.26 -20.66
C GLY A 59 -8.53 -0.97 -19.87
N GLU A 60 -9.28 -0.88 -18.78
CA GLU A 60 -9.27 0.30 -17.91
C GLU A 60 -9.47 -0.07 -16.44
N ILE A 61 -9.08 0.85 -15.57
CA ILE A 61 -9.33 0.77 -14.13
C ILE A 61 -10.13 2.01 -13.72
N ILE A 62 -11.15 1.78 -12.91
CA ILE A 62 -11.97 2.83 -12.30
C ILE A 62 -11.76 2.75 -10.78
N LEU A 63 -11.41 3.87 -10.18
CA LEU A 63 -11.26 4.00 -8.73
C LEU A 63 -12.21 5.08 -8.24
N ASN A 64 -13.03 4.75 -7.23
CA ASN A 64 -14.00 5.66 -6.64
C ASN A 64 -14.92 6.32 -7.70
N GLY A 65 -15.34 5.57 -8.73
CA GLY A 65 -16.23 6.01 -9.80
C GLY A 65 -15.56 6.79 -10.95
N GLU A 66 -14.26 7.04 -10.89
CA GLU A 66 -13.51 7.78 -11.91
C GLU A 66 -12.42 6.91 -12.53
N LYS A 67 -12.12 7.12 -13.82
CA LYS A 67 -10.99 6.47 -14.47
C LYS A 67 -9.70 6.77 -13.72
N LEU A 68 -8.92 5.72 -13.45
CA LEU A 68 -7.68 5.81 -12.68
C LEU A 68 -6.74 6.86 -13.30
N ASN A 69 -6.26 7.79 -12.47
CA ASN A 69 -5.39 8.89 -12.86
C ASN A 69 -4.41 9.22 -11.71
N PRO A 70 -3.36 10.03 -11.95
CA PRO A 70 -2.34 10.35 -10.95
C PRO A 70 -2.86 10.95 -9.64
N ASN A 71 -3.99 11.65 -9.64
CA ASN A 71 -4.55 12.24 -8.42
C ASN A 71 -5.06 11.18 -7.44
N HIS A 72 -5.37 9.98 -7.90
CA HIS A 72 -5.81 8.88 -7.04
C HIS A 72 -4.73 8.30 -6.14
N ILE A 73 -3.45 8.69 -6.31
CA ILE A 73 -2.36 8.19 -5.46
C ILE A 73 -2.56 8.51 -3.97
N SER A 74 -3.26 9.61 -3.67
CA SER A 74 -3.64 10.00 -2.30
C SER A 74 -4.77 9.15 -1.71
N MET A 75 -5.49 8.40 -2.54
CA MET A 75 -6.57 7.51 -2.11
C MET A 75 -6.12 6.07 -1.91
N ILE A 76 -4.90 5.73 -2.34
CA ILE A 76 -4.38 4.36 -2.32
C ILE A 76 -3.27 4.24 -1.27
N GLY A 77 -3.45 3.33 -0.33
CA GLY A 77 -2.38 2.81 0.52
C GLY A 77 -1.87 1.51 -0.07
N TYR A 78 -0.58 1.43 -0.34
CA TYR A 78 0.05 0.22 -0.85
C TYR A 78 1.21 -0.21 0.03
N MET A 79 1.11 -1.41 0.57
CA MET A 79 2.17 -2.07 1.31
C MET A 79 2.73 -3.20 0.45
N PRO A 80 3.88 -3.03 -0.21
CA PRO A 80 4.50 -4.06 -1.02
C PRO A 80 5.15 -5.13 -0.13
N GLU A 81 5.33 -6.34 -0.70
CA GLU A 81 6.08 -7.43 -0.07
C GLU A 81 7.53 -7.01 0.24
N GLU A 82 8.20 -6.35 -0.72
CA GLU A 82 9.51 -5.78 -0.51
C GLU A 82 9.43 -4.38 0.09
N ARG A 83 10.34 -4.08 1.02
CA ARG A 83 10.32 -2.80 1.73
C ARG A 83 10.78 -1.65 0.86
N GLY A 84 9.87 -0.72 0.57
CA GLY A 84 10.15 0.52 -0.16
C GLY A 84 10.72 1.64 0.71
N LEU A 85 11.29 1.33 1.88
CA LEU A 85 11.77 2.34 2.82
C LEU A 85 13.27 2.63 2.64
N TYR A 86 13.68 3.89 2.81
CA TYR A 86 15.07 4.34 2.67
C TYR A 86 15.87 4.01 3.93
N LYS A 87 16.85 3.10 3.81
CA LYS A 87 17.62 2.54 4.95
C LYS A 87 18.39 3.57 5.76
N SER A 88 18.97 4.57 5.11
CA SER A 88 19.80 5.60 5.76
C SER A 88 19.01 6.78 6.34
N MET A 89 17.72 6.87 6.05
CA MET A 89 16.86 7.96 6.48
C MET A 89 16.32 7.70 7.89
N LYS A 90 16.13 8.74 8.68
CA LYS A 90 15.47 8.65 9.99
C LYS A 90 14.00 8.29 9.82
N VAL A 91 13.48 7.51 10.75
CA VAL A 91 12.08 7.02 10.72
C VAL A 91 11.09 8.18 10.63
N GLY A 92 11.18 9.16 11.53
CA GLY A 92 10.27 10.31 11.55
C GLY A 92 10.35 11.17 10.31
N GLU A 93 11.56 11.44 9.80
CA GLU A 93 11.76 12.21 8.57
C GLU A 93 11.16 11.50 7.36
N GLN A 94 11.38 10.20 7.25
CA GLN A 94 10.85 9.38 6.17
C GLN A 94 9.33 9.30 6.20
N CYS A 95 8.74 9.06 7.37
CA CYS A 95 7.29 9.04 7.52
C CYS A 95 6.66 10.38 7.12
N LEU A 96 7.24 11.51 7.53
CA LEU A 96 6.79 12.85 7.13
C LEU A 96 6.91 13.05 5.62
N TYR A 97 8.02 12.65 5.02
CA TYR A 97 8.26 12.77 3.58
C TYR A 97 7.22 11.97 2.78
N LEU A 98 7.00 10.69 3.15
CA LEU A 98 6.07 9.82 2.46
C LEU A 98 4.60 10.28 2.63
N ALA A 99 4.24 10.82 3.81
CA ALA A 99 2.93 11.43 4.03
C ALA A 99 2.68 12.64 3.13
N GLN A 100 3.69 13.50 2.97
CA GLN A 100 3.61 14.67 2.08
C GLN A 100 3.48 14.26 0.61
N LEU A 101 4.15 13.19 0.17
CA LEU A 101 3.95 12.64 -1.18
C LEU A 101 2.52 12.14 -1.42
N LYS A 102 1.81 11.76 -0.36
CA LYS A 102 0.38 11.39 -0.40
C LYS A 102 -0.57 12.59 -0.26
N GLY A 103 -0.04 13.81 -0.28
CA GLY A 103 -0.83 15.06 -0.26
C GLY A 103 -1.12 15.62 1.13
N MET A 104 -0.60 15.02 2.20
CA MET A 104 -0.79 15.57 3.55
C MET A 104 0.05 16.83 3.77
N SER A 105 -0.51 17.80 4.50
CA SER A 105 0.30 18.90 5.03
C SER A 105 1.28 18.38 6.11
N LYS A 106 2.40 19.06 6.29
CA LYS A 106 3.39 18.69 7.32
C LYS A 106 2.78 18.67 8.74
N GLN A 107 1.81 19.56 9.00
CA GLN A 107 1.15 19.65 10.29
C GLN A 107 0.22 18.45 10.54
N GLU A 108 -0.61 18.11 9.56
CA GLU A 108 -1.47 16.92 9.62
C GLU A 108 -0.64 15.64 9.74
N ALA A 109 0.40 15.49 8.93
CA ALA A 109 1.29 14.34 8.99
C ALA A 109 1.92 14.17 10.37
N LYS A 110 2.41 15.25 11.00
CA LYS A 110 2.94 15.20 12.37
C LYS A 110 1.90 14.76 13.40
N LYS A 111 0.66 15.28 13.28
CA LYS A 111 -0.44 14.91 14.19
C LYS A 111 -0.78 13.42 14.07
N GLN A 112 -0.91 12.92 12.83
CA GLN A 112 -1.20 11.52 12.59
C GLN A 112 -0.04 10.60 13.00
N LEU A 113 1.20 11.01 12.74
CA LEU A 113 2.38 10.25 13.17
C LEU A 113 2.47 10.13 14.69
N LYS A 114 2.16 11.20 15.42
CA LYS A 114 2.10 11.13 16.89
C LYS A 114 1.14 10.05 17.34
N TYR A 115 -0.09 10.05 16.82
CA TYR A 115 -1.11 9.04 17.13
C TYR A 115 -0.63 7.62 16.83
N TRP A 116 -0.11 7.39 15.62
CA TRP A 116 0.34 6.06 15.21
C TRP A 116 1.57 5.57 15.99
N PHE A 117 2.50 6.48 16.32
CA PHE A 117 3.69 6.13 17.08
C PHE A 117 3.35 5.75 18.52
N GLU A 118 2.45 6.49 19.17
CA GLU A 118 1.90 6.16 20.48
C GLU A 118 1.17 4.81 20.45
N LYS A 119 0.29 4.60 19.47
CA LYS A 119 -0.50 3.37 19.32
C LYS A 119 0.37 2.12 19.10
N PHE A 120 1.48 2.24 18.38
CA PHE A 120 2.42 1.13 18.12
C PHE A 120 3.58 1.05 19.11
N GLU A 121 3.61 1.95 20.11
CA GLU A 121 4.68 2.03 21.13
C GLU A 121 6.08 2.22 20.53
N ILE A 122 6.19 3.15 19.56
CA ILE A 122 7.43 3.39 18.81
C ILE A 122 7.89 4.85 18.82
N GLU A 123 7.43 5.67 19.78
CA GLU A 123 7.76 7.10 19.88
C GLU A 123 9.28 7.34 19.93
N THR A 124 10.01 6.44 20.57
CA THR A 124 11.47 6.51 20.70
C THR A 124 12.22 6.24 19.39
N TRP A 125 11.51 5.83 18.32
CA TRP A 125 12.16 5.50 17.04
C TRP A 125 12.29 6.68 16.10
N TRP A 126 11.75 7.83 16.44
CA TRP A 126 11.71 9.01 15.59
C TRP A 126 13.06 9.36 14.96
N ASP A 127 14.12 9.37 15.77
CA ASP A 127 15.48 9.74 15.34
C ASP A 127 16.36 8.54 14.94
N LYS A 128 15.88 7.31 15.07
CA LYS A 128 16.60 6.12 14.61
C LYS A 128 16.61 6.06 13.08
N LYS A 129 17.70 5.58 12.50
CA LYS A 129 17.75 5.25 11.08
C LYS A 129 17.02 3.94 10.84
N LEU A 130 16.38 3.79 9.69
CA LEU A 130 15.63 2.58 9.37
C LEU A 130 16.51 1.31 9.40
N GLN A 131 17.76 1.41 9.00
CA GLN A 131 18.73 0.29 9.06
C GLN A 131 19.04 -0.21 10.46
N GLU A 132 18.74 0.56 11.51
CA GLU A 132 18.92 0.19 12.91
C GLU A 132 17.73 -0.63 13.46
N LEU A 133 16.66 -0.72 12.69
CA LEU A 133 15.46 -1.45 13.07
C LEU A 133 15.54 -2.92 12.65
N SER A 134 14.97 -3.80 13.50
CA SER A 134 14.72 -5.19 13.12
C SER A 134 13.72 -5.28 11.96
N LYS A 135 13.60 -6.47 11.37
CA LYS A 135 12.65 -6.72 10.28
C LYS A 135 11.21 -6.39 10.70
N GLY A 136 10.75 -6.85 11.86
CA GLY A 136 9.40 -6.57 12.35
C GLY A 136 9.19 -5.09 12.68
N MET A 137 10.22 -4.43 13.26
CA MET A 137 10.17 -2.98 13.52
C MET A 137 10.01 -2.17 12.22
N ALA A 138 10.77 -2.48 11.18
CA ALA A 138 10.67 -1.79 9.90
C ALA A 138 9.30 -2.03 9.22
N GLN A 139 8.69 -3.18 9.45
CA GLN A 139 7.33 -3.48 8.96
C GLN A 139 6.26 -2.64 9.65
N LYS A 140 6.37 -2.40 10.98
CA LYS A 140 5.47 -1.45 11.67
C LYS A 140 5.55 -0.06 11.02
N VAL A 141 6.76 0.44 10.76
CA VAL A 141 6.94 1.73 10.07
C VAL A 141 6.34 1.71 8.68
N GLN A 142 6.53 0.63 7.91
CA GLN A 142 5.96 0.48 6.57
C GLN A 142 4.44 0.47 6.58
N PHE A 143 3.82 -0.22 7.54
CA PHE A 143 2.37 -0.20 7.71
C PHE A 143 1.87 1.21 8.04
N ILE A 144 2.50 1.89 9.01
CA ILE A 144 2.11 3.26 9.38
C ILE A 144 2.12 4.19 8.16
N VAL A 145 3.20 4.22 7.37
CA VAL A 145 3.25 5.09 6.18
C VAL A 145 2.24 4.71 5.11
N THR A 146 1.79 3.46 5.10
CA THR A 146 0.77 2.97 4.17
C THR A 146 -0.62 3.48 4.52
N VAL A 147 -0.96 3.60 5.82
CA VAL A 147 -2.30 3.98 6.28
C VAL A 147 -2.42 5.43 6.75
N LEU A 148 -1.28 6.11 6.96
CA LEU A 148 -1.18 7.42 7.59
C LEU A 148 -2.08 8.50 6.95
N HIS A 149 -2.26 8.45 5.64
CA HIS A 149 -3.06 9.38 4.86
C HIS A 149 -4.53 8.99 4.72
N ASN A 150 -4.99 8.00 5.50
CA ASN A 150 -6.36 7.49 5.51
C ASN A 150 -6.86 7.08 4.11
N PRO A 151 -6.23 6.10 3.45
CA PRO A 151 -6.58 5.70 2.09
C PRO A 151 -7.99 5.13 2.00
N LYS A 152 -8.66 5.33 0.85
CA LYS A 152 -9.94 4.68 0.54
C LYS A 152 -9.79 3.24 0.06
N LEU A 153 -8.66 2.93 -0.57
CA LEU A 153 -8.28 1.58 -1.01
C LEU A 153 -6.94 1.22 -0.37
N LEU A 154 -6.94 0.16 0.44
CA LEU A 154 -5.74 -0.40 1.04
C LEU A 154 -5.36 -1.69 0.30
N ILE A 155 -4.16 -1.75 -0.25
CA ILE A 155 -3.60 -2.92 -0.92
C ILE A 155 -2.44 -3.44 -0.09
N LEU A 156 -2.53 -4.69 0.33
CA LEU A 156 -1.53 -5.37 1.13
C LEU A 156 -1.01 -6.58 0.35
N ASP A 157 0.26 -6.54 -0.04
CA ASP A 157 0.93 -7.62 -0.76
C ASP A 157 1.76 -8.44 0.23
N GLU A 158 1.26 -9.61 0.60
CA GLU A 158 1.82 -10.48 1.63
C GLU A 158 2.12 -9.78 2.97
N PRO A 159 1.16 -9.07 3.57
CA PRO A 159 1.38 -8.15 4.69
C PRO A 159 1.95 -8.83 5.93
N PHE A 160 1.73 -10.13 6.08
CA PHE A 160 2.16 -10.89 7.27
C PHE A 160 3.47 -11.67 7.07
N SER A 161 4.06 -11.59 5.88
CA SER A 161 5.33 -12.25 5.58
C SER A 161 6.46 -11.69 6.45
N GLY A 162 6.97 -12.52 7.38
CA GLY A 162 8.06 -12.16 8.30
C GLY A 162 7.68 -11.31 9.51
N PHE A 163 6.40 -11.18 9.82
CA PHE A 163 5.95 -10.74 11.14
C PHE A 163 6.01 -11.87 12.16
N ASP A 164 6.32 -11.52 13.42
CA ASP A 164 5.96 -12.37 14.54
C ASP A 164 4.44 -12.30 14.81
N PRO A 165 3.86 -13.30 15.50
CA PRO A 165 2.40 -13.35 15.74
C PRO A 165 1.82 -12.12 16.45
N VAL A 166 2.59 -11.48 17.35
CA VAL A 166 2.13 -10.32 18.11
C VAL A 166 1.97 -9.10 17.19
N ASN A 167 3.00 -8.82 16.38
CA ASN A 167 2.96 -7.72 15.42
C ASN A 167 1.93 -7.95 14.30
N ALA A 168 1.71 -9.20 13.88
CA ALA A 168 0.66 -9.53 12.92
C ALA A 168 -0.74 -9.21 13.46
N ASN A 169 -1.01 -9.50 14.73
CA ASN A 169 -2.31 -9.19 15.35
C ASN A 169 -2.55 -7.68 15.44
N LEU A 170 -1.55 -6.88 15.81
CA LEU A 170 -1.68 -5.41 15.83
C LEU A 170 -2.12 -4.84 14.47
N ILE A 171 -1.59 -5.38 13.37
CA ILE A 171 -1.99 -4.93 12.03
C ILE A 171 -3.38 -5.44 11.65
N LYS A 172 -3.74 -6.68 12.03
CA LYS A 172 -5.07 -7.23 11.77
C LYS A 172 -6.19 -6.44 12.46
N ASP A 173 -5.92 -5.93 13.67
CA ASP A 173 -6.88 -5.15 14.43
C ASP A 173 -7.14 -3.76 13.82
N GLU A 174 -6.28 -3.33 12.87
CA GLU A 174 -6.38 -2.04 12.17
C GLU A 174 -6.98 -2.13 10.76
N ILE A 175 -7.18 -3.34 10.24
CA ILE A 175 -7.77 -3.63 8.93
C ILE A 175 -9.23 -4.04 9.08
#